data_de168e7763d6dfb0f272425de56ec736
#
_entry.id   de168e7763d6dfb0f272425de56ec736
#
_cell.length_a   1.000
_cell.length_b   1.000
_cell.length_c   1.000
_cell.angle_alpha   90.00
_cell.angle_beta   90.00
_cell.angle_gamma   90.00
#
_symmetry.space_group_name_H-M   'P 1'
#
loop_
_entity.id
_entity.type
_entity.pdbx_description
1 polymer ?
#
loop_
_entity_poly.entity_id
_entity_poly.type
_entity_poly.pdbx_seq_one_letter_code
_entity_poly.pdbx_strand_id
1 'polypeptide(L)'
;MQHRTYQMVYSGIFAVLLAICSWISIPTVIPFTLQTFAVFLTVLLLGGKQGTIAIFIYLLLGAVGIPVFSNFGAGLGYLLGNTGGYAIGFLFIGLSGWLFEKLLGRKSFCQVTSMIFGLLLCYTFGTFWFMNISMNTESAYGLMT
;
A
#
# COMPACT_ATOMS: atom_id res chain seq x y z
N MET A 1 3.52 -25.72 13.36
CA MET A 1 2.75 -25.78 12.10
C MET A 1 1.45 -24.97 12.17
N GLN A 2 0.69 -25.06 13.26
CA GLN A 2 -0.57 -24.31 13.39
C GLN A 2 -0.38 -22.80 13.30
N HIS A 3 0.70 -22.25 13.91
CA HIS A 3 0.97 -20.83 13.83
C HIS A 3 1.19 -20.30 12.41
N ARG A 4 1.90 -21.06 11.57
CA ARG A 4 2.12 -20.66 10.17
C ARG A 4 0.83 -20.66 9.38
N THR A 5 -0.03 -21.65 9.59
CA THR A 5 -1.33 -21.73 8.90
C THR A 5 -2.22 -20.55 9.28
N TYR A 6 -2.31 -20.24 10.59
CA TYR A 6 -3.09 -19.08 11.05
C TYR A 6 -2.55 -17.78 10.48
N GLN A 7 -1.22 -17.60 10.46
CA GLN A 7 -0.61 -16.39 9.91
C GLN A 7 -0.91 -16.22 8.43
N MET A 8 -0.86 -17.30 7.65
CA MET A 8 -1.20 -17.27 6.22
C MET A 8 -2.67 -16.92 6.01
N VAL A 9 -3.56 -17.50 6.81
CA VAL A 9 -5.00 -17.21 6.71
C VAL A 9 -5.29 -15.76 7.06
N TYR A 10 -4.70 -15.23 8.12
CA TYR A 10 -4.87 -13.83 8.50
C TYR A 10 -4.31 -12.89 7.43
N SER A 11 -3.15 -13.20 6.87
CA SER A 11 -2.58 -12.39 5.79
C SER A 11 -3.49 -12.36 4.57
N GLY A 12 -4.09 -13.51 4.21
CA GLY A 12 -5.04 -13.59 3.12
C GLY A 12 -6.32 -12.78 3.39
N ILE A 13 -6.87 -12.89 4.59
CA ILE A 13 -8.07 -12.15 5.00
C ILE A 13 -7.81 -10.64 4.94
N PHE A 14 -6.68 -10.19 5.45
CA PHE A 14 -6.34 -8.77 5.44
C PHE A 14 -6.01 -8.27 4.04
N ALA A 15 -5.44 -9.11 3.17
CA ALA A 15 -5.25 -8.75 1.76
C ALA A 15 -6.60 -8.50 1.07
N VAL A 16 -7.61 -9.33 1.34
CA VAL A 16 -8.97 -9.13 0.83
C VAL A 16 -9.58 -7.86 1.42
N LEU A 17 -9.38 -7.61 2.70
CA LEU A 17 -9.85 -6.38 3.34
C LEU A 17 -9.23 -5.14 2.69
N LEU A 18 -7.94 -5.19 2.37
CA LEU A 18 -7.26 -4.11 1.64
C LEU A 18 -7.91 -3.89 0.27
N ALA A 19 -8.25 -4.96 -0.44
CA ALA A 19 -8.92 -4.87 -1.73
C ALA A 19 -10.29 -4.21 -1.61
N ILE A 20 -11.09 -4.65 -0.65
CA ILE A 20 -12.43 -4.09 -0.43
C ILE A 20 -12.34 -2.61 -0.07
N CYS A 21 -11.43 -2.24 0.82
CA CYS A 21 -11.24 -0.84 1.21
C CYS A 21 -10.72 0.02 0.07
N SER A 22 -9.94 -0.55 -0.85
CA SER A 22 -9.44 0.18 -2.00
C SER A 22 -10.55 0.53 -2.99
N TRP A 23 -11.62 -0.27 -3.03
CA TRP A 23 -12.77 0.00 -3.90
C TRP A 23 -13.62 1.16 -3.39
N ILE A 24 -13.56 1.46 -2.09
CA ILE A 24 -14.25 2.61 -1.50
C ILE A 24 -13.32 3.82 -1.65
N SER A 25 -13.56 4.60 -2.68
CA SER A 25 -12.71 5.75 -2.99
C SER A 25 -13.54 6.99 -3.25
N ILE A 26 -12.99 8.14 -2.88
CA ILE A 26 -13.55 9.44 -3.23
C ILE A 26 -12.93 9.83 -4.57
N PRO A 27 -13.74 10.13 -5.62
CA PRO A 27 -13.21 10.46 -6.94
C PRO A 27 -12.56 11.84 -6.93
N THR A 28 -11.27 11.87 -6.71
CA THR A 28 -10.43 13.06 -6.82
C THR A 28 -9.29 12.77 -7.80
N VAL A 29 -8.48 13.78 -8.12
CA VAL A 29 -7.30 13.61 -9.00
C VAL A 29 -6.37 12.54 -8.43
N ILE A 30 -6.19 12.55 -7.12
CA ILE A 30 -5.52 11.45 -6.40
C ILE A 30 -6.62 10.71 -5.64
N PRO A 31 -6.91 9.44 -5.98
CA PRO A 31 -8.02 8.75 -5.33
C PRO A 31 -7.78 8.58 -3.85
N PHE A 32 -8.63 9.22 -3.07
CA PHE A 32 -8.64 9.07 -1.61
C PHE A 32 -9.45 7.83 -1.27
N THR A 33 -8.81 6.82 -0.72
CA THR A 33 -9.44 5.55 -0.41
C THR A 33 -9.36 5.25 1.08
N LEU A 34 -10.24 4.36 1.54
CA LEU A 34 -10.11 3.78 2.87
C LEU A 34 -8.93 2.81 2.98
N GLN A 35 -8.19 2.63 1.89
CA GLN A 35 -7.06 1.72 1.83
C GLN A 35 -5.97 2.08 2.83
N THR A 36 -5.67 3.36 3.02
CA THR A 36 -4.68 3.81 4.00
C THR A 36 -5.08 3.38 5.41
N PHE A 37 -6.35 3.53 5.74
CA PHE A 37 -6.88 3.06 7.02
C PHE A 37 -6.73 1.54 7.16
N ALA A 38 -7.05 0.80 6.11
CA ALA A 38 -6.92 -0.65 6.11
C ALA A 38 -5.46 -1.09 6.25
N VAL A 39 -4.52 -0.38 5.63
CA VAL A 39 -3.08 -0.64 5.77
C VAL A 39 -2.65 -0.45 7.24
N PHE A 40 -3.06 0.65 7.86
CA PHE A 40 -2.76 0.90 9.27
C PHE A 40 -3.35 -0.19 10.17
N LEU A 41 -4.60 -0.54 9.93
CA LEU A 41 -5.28 -1.59 10.70
C LEU A 41 -4.56 -2.93 10.55
N THR A 42 -4.13 -3.26 9.33
CA THR A 42 -3.40 -4.49 9.04
C THR A 42 -2.09 -4.54 9.84
N VAL A 43 -1.32 -3.46 9.80
CA VAL A 43 -0.03 -3.40 10.52
C VAL A 43 -0.25 -3.43 12.03
N LEU A 44 -1.30 -2.76 12.54
CA LEU A 44 -1.60 -2.76 13.98
C LEU A 44 -2.00 -4.13 14.49
N LEU A 45 -2.87 -4.82 13.76
CA LEU A 45 -3.45 -6.08 14.23
C LEU A 45 -2.53 -7.27 13.97
N LEU A 46 -1.89 -7.31 12.81
CA LEU A 46 -1.02 -8.43 12.43
C LEU A 46 0.42 -8.26 12.88
N GLY A 47 0.83 -7.03 13.18
CA GLY A 47 2.22 -6.70 13.42
C GLY A 47 2.94 -6.34 12.12
N GLY A 48 4.14 -5.76 12.24
CA GLY A 48 4.88 -5.23 11.10
C GLY A 48 5.23 -6.29 10.06
N LYS A 49 5.70 -7.45 10.49
CA LYS A 49 6.11 -8.54 9.59
C LYS A 49 4.91 -9.09 8.83
N GLN A 50 3.87 -9.48 9.55
CA GLN A 50 2.67 -10.07 8.93
C GLN A 50 1.89 -9.04 8.12
N GLY A 51 1.84 -7.80 8.59
CA GLY A 51 1.23 -6.71 7.85
C GLY A 51 1.93 -6.45 6.53
N THR A 52 3.27 -6.47 6.52
CA THR A 52 4.05 -6.32 5.30
C THR A 52 3.78 -7.47 4.32
N ILE A 53 3.70 -8.69 4.82
CA ILE A 53 3.38 -9.86 4.00
C ILE A 53 1.98 -9.73 3.38
N ALA A 54 0.99 -9.30 4.16
CA ALA A 54 -0.37 -9.10 3.67
C ALA A 54 -0.42 -8.04 2.56
N ILE A 55 0.28 -6.92 2.75
CA ILE A 55 0.37 -5.85 1.75
C ILE A 55 1.06 -6.36 0.49
N PHE A 56 2.13 -7.13 0.64
CA PHE A 56 2.86 -7.69 -0.49
C PHE A 56 1.99 -8.66 -1.29
N ILE A 57 1.23 -9.54 -0.61
CA ILE A 57 0.28 -10.43 -1.25
C ILE A 57 -0.78 -9.64 -2.02
N TYR A 58 -1.31 -8.59 -1.41
CA TYR A 58 -2.29 -7.70 -2.04
C TYR A 58 -1.72 -7.10 -3.34
N LEU A 59 -0.49 -6.60 -3.30
CA LEU A 59 0.16 -6.01 -4.48
C LEU A 59 0.41 -7.05 -5.56
N LEU A 60 0.80 -8.27 -5.19
CA LEU A 60 1.00 -9.36 -6.13
C LEU A 60 -0.31 -9.76 -6.83
N LEU A 61 -1.40 -9.84 -6.07
CA LEU A 61 -2.71 -10.15 -6.64
C LEU A 61 -3.11 -9.10 -7.68
N GLY A 62 -2.89 -7.83 -7.36
CA GLY A 62 -3.15 -6.74 -8.31
C GLY A 62 -2.26 -6.79 -9.53
N ALA A 63 -0.98 -7.11 -9.36
CA ALA A 63 -0.01 -7.20 -10.46
C ALA A 63 -0.34 -8.34 -11.44
N VAL A 64 -0.88 -9.44 -10.93
CA VAL A 64 -1.29 -10.58 -11.76
C VAL A 64 -2.49 -10.25 -12.65
N GLY A 65 -3.31 -9.29 -12.26
CA GLY A 65 -4.45 -8.85 -13.05
C GLY A 65 -5.80 -8.93 -12.33
N ILE A 66 -5.79 -9.26 -11.03
CA ILE A 66 -7.03 -9.27 -10.25
C ILE A 66 -7.38 -7.82 -9.90
N PRO A 67 -8.64 -7.37 -10.09
CA PRO A 67 -9.02 -5.97 -9.88
C PRO A 67 -9.15 -5.63 -8.40
N VAL A 68 -8.01 -5.58 -7.69
CA VAL A 68 -7.96 -5.31 -6.25
C VAL A 68 -7.52 -3.88 -5.94
N PHE A 69 -7.15 -3.10 -6.95
CA PHE A 69 -6.72 -1.72 -6.76
C PHE A 69 -7.91 -0.75 -6.83
N SER A 70 -7.64 0.53 -6.54
CA SER A 70 -8.66 1.59 -6.59
C SER A 70 -9.36 1.62 -7.95
N ASN A 71 -10.68 1.86 -7.93
CA ASN A 71 -11.51 1.91 -9.14
C ASN A 71 -11.45 0.61 -9.95
N PHE A 72 -11.29 -0.52 -9.26
CA PHE A 72 -11.14 -1.85 -9.88
C PHE A 72 -9.94 -1.94 -10.83
N GLY A 73 -8.93 -1.13 -10.57
CA GLY A 73 -7.68 -1.17 -11.32
C GLY A 73 -6.94 -2.49 -11.12
N ALA A 74 -6.20 -2.91 -12.12
CA ALA A 74 -5.49 -4.19 -12.09
C ALA A 74 -4.26 -4.15 -12.98
N GLY A 75 -3.33 -5.05 -12.67
CA GLY A 75 -2.17 -5.34 -13.49
C GLY A 75 -1.01 -4.38 -13.28
N LEU A 76 0.11 -4.70 -13.94
CA LEU A 76 1.33 -3.91 -13.86
C LEU A 76 1.12 -2.49 -14.41
N GLY A 77 0.20 -2.32 -15.37
CA GLY A 77 -0.11 -1.00 -15.91
C GLY A 77 -0.64 -0.04 -14.85
N TYR A 78 -1.43 -0.54 -13.91
CA TYR A 78 -1.89 0.27 -12.78
C TYR A 78 -0.73 0.66 -11.86
N LEU A 79 0.14 -0.31 -11.54
CA LEU A 79 1.30 -0.06 -10.66
C LEU A 79 2.31 0.90 -11.31
N LEU A 80 2.41 0.89 -12.63
CA LEU A 80 3.28 1.80 -13.37
C LEU A 80 2.59 3.12 -13.69
N GLY A 81 1.31 3.25 -13.41
CA GLY A 81 0.54 4.47 -13.64
C GLY A 81 0.76 5.53 -12.57
N ASN A 82 0.01 6.63 -12.68
CA ASN A 82 0.20 7.82 -11.85
C ASN A 82 0.07 7.55 -10.34
N THR A 83 -0.86 6.67 -9.95
CA THR A 83 -1.13 6.36 -8.54
C THR A 83 -0.43 5.10 -8.05
N GLY A 84 0.29 4.40 -8.92
CA GLY A 84 0.98 3.17 -8.57
C GLY A 84 2.04 3.37 -7.49
N GLY A 85 2.68 4.53 -7.46
CA GLY A 85 3.66 4.86 -6.44
C GLY A 85 3.09 4.86 -5.03
N TYR A 86 1.84 5.28 -4.87
CA TYR A 86 1.16 5.23 -3.57
C TYR A 86 0.90 3.79 -3.13
N ALA A 87 0.48 2.93 -4.06
CA ALA A 87 0.27 1.51 -3.76
C ALA A 87 1.58 0.83 -3.33
N ILE A 88 2.66 1.07 -4.06
CA ILE A 88 4.00 0.57 -3.70
C ILE A 88 4.44 1.18 -2.37
N GLY A 89 4.10 2.45 -2.13
CA GLY A 89 4.42 3.15 -0.89
C GLY A 89 3.81 2.52 0.35
N PHE A 90 2.70 1.79 0.22
CA PHE A 90 2.11 1.07 1.35
C PHE A 90 3.05 0.00 1.92
N LEU A 91 3.93 -0.56 1.09
CA LEU A 91 5.00 -1.44 1.58
C LEU A 91 5.93 -0.72 2.54
N PHE A 92 6.21 0.56 2.32
CA PHE A 92 7.04 1.34 3.23
C PHE A 92 6.39 1.48 4.60
N ILE A 93 5.07 1.60 4.67
CA ILE A 93 4.33 1.63 5.95
C ILE A 93 4.53 0.31 6.69
N GLY A 94 4.35 -0.82 5.99
CA GLY A 94 4.55 -2.14 6.57
C GLY A 94 5.99 -2.36 7.02
N LEU A 95 6.95 -2.02 6.17
CA LEU A 95 8.38 -2.17 6.48
C LEU A 95 8.80 -1.29 7.64
N SER A 96 8.30 -0.06 7.72
CA SER A 96 8.57 0.84 8.84
C SER A 96 8.05 0.25 10.15
N GLY A 97 6.81 -0.27 10.12
CA GLY A 97 6.23 -0.94 11.28
C GLY A 97 7.06 -2.12 11.73
N TRP A 98 7.52 -2.94 10.79
CA TRP A 98 8.36 -4.09 11.08
C TRP A 98 9.70 -3.67 11.69
N LEU A 99 10.35 -2.65 11.09
CA LEU A 99 11.63 -2.16 11.57
C LEU A 99 11.53 -1.60 12.99
N PHE A 100 10.55 -0.75 13.26
CA PHE A 100 10.34 -0.17 14.59
C PHE A 100 9.99 -1.25 15.61
N GLU A 101 9.18 -2.22 15.22
CA GLU A 101 8.82 -3.35 16.08
C GLU A 101 10.06 -4.18 16.45
N LYS A 102 10.95 -4.38 15.49
CA LYS A 102 12.19 -5.13 15.70
C LYS A 102 13.19 -4.37 16.59
N LEU A 103 13.28 -3.05 16.44
CA LEU A 103 14.26 -2.22 17.16
C LEU A 103 13.77 -1.79 18.54
N LEU A 104 12.48 -1.42 18.65
CA LEU A 104 11.94 -0.78 19.86
C LEU A 104 10.91 -1.63 20.59
N GLY A 105 10.50 -2.77 19.99
CA GLY A 105 9.46 -3.62 20.54
C GLY A 105 8.05 -3.19 20.14
N ARG A 106 7.07 -3.99 20.57
CA ARG A 106 5.67 -3.84 20.14
C ARG A 106 4.88 -3.00 21.15
N LYS A 107 5.30 -1.76 21.33
CA LYS A 107 4.59 -0.80 22.16
C LYS A 107 3.66 0.05 21.29
N SER A 108 2.51 0.44 21.85
CA SER A 108 1.54 1.26 21.11
C SER A 108 2.15 2.57 20.61
N PHE A 109 2.97 3.22 21.43
CA PHE A 109 3.64 4.45 21.04
C PHE A 109 4.57 4.24 19.84
N CYS A 110 5.35 3.15 19.86
CA CYS A 110 6.25 2.81 18.76
C CYS A 110 5.49 2.49 17.48
N GLN A 111 4.35 1.82 17.60
CA GLN A 111 3.50 1.51 16.45
C GLN A 111 2.96 2.77 15.79
N VAL A 112 2.43 3.71 16.58
CA VAL A 112 1.92 4.97 16.07
C VAL A 112 3.03 5.78 15.39
N THR A 113 4.18 5.88 16.03
CA THR A 113 5.35 6.59 15.48
C THR A 113 5.81 5.97 14.16
N SER A 114 5.88 4.64 14.10
CA SER A 114 6.26 3.94 12.87
C SER A 114 5.27 4.15 11.74
N MET A 115 3.98 4.22 12.06
CA MET A 115 2.95 4.48 11.06
C MET A 115 3.05 5.89 10.49
N ILE A 116 3.26 6.89 11.34
CA ILE A 116 3.45 8.27 10.91
C ILE A 116 4.68 8.36 10.00
N PHE A 117 5.79 7.74 10.42
CA PHE A 117 7.01 7.72 9.63
C PHE A 117 6.79 7.02 8.28
N GLY A 118 6.14 5.86 8.30
CA GLY A 118 5.83 5.11 7.09
C GLY A 118 4.89 5.88 6.15
N LEU A 119 3.92 6.58 6.71
CA LEU A 119 2.99 7.41 5.95
C LEU A 119 3.72 8.55 5.24
N LEU A 120 4.64 9.22 5.94
CA LEU A 120 5.45 10.28 5.34
C LEU A 120 6.30 9.73 4.19
N LEU A 121 6.92 8.57 4.37
CA LEU A 121 7.68 7.90 3.30
C LEU A 121 6.78 7.53 2.13
N CYS A 122 5.60 6.99 2.41
CA CYS A 122 4.63 6.61 1.39
C CYS A 122 4.22 7.80 0.53
N TYR A 123 3.82 8.89 1.16
CA TYR A 123 3.39 10.07 0.42
C TYR A 123 4.54 10.75 -0.31
N THR A 124 5.73 10.81 0.28
CA THR A 124 6.91 11.37 -0.37
C THR A 124 7.24 10.58 -1.64
N PHE A 125 7.29 9.26 -1.52
CA PHE A 125 7.57 8.38 -2.64
C PHE A 125 6.47 8.46 -3.71
N GLY A 126 5.21 8.43 -3.28
CA GLY A 126 4.07 8.49 -4.20
C GLY A 126 3.99 9.82 -4.94
N THR A 127 4.24 10.92 -4.26
CA THR A 127 4.25 12.26 -4.87
C THR A 127 5.38 12.38 -5.88
N PHE A 128 6.58 11.90 -5.52
CA PHE A 128 7.71 11.90 -6.43
C PHE A 128 7.43 11.05 -7.67
N TRP A 129 6.84 9.88 -7.49
CA TRP A 129 6.43 8.99 -8.57
C TRP A 129 5.40 9.66 -9.48
N PHE A 130 4.37 10.27 -8.88
CA PHE A 130 3.32 10.97 -9.62
C PHE A 130 3.90 12.11 -10.45
N MET A 131 4.78 12.91 -9.86
CA MET A 131 5.42 14.02 -10.56
C MET A 131 6.23 13.54 -11.76
N ASN A 132 7.03 12.49 -11.60
CA ASN A 132 7.85 11.95 -12.69
C ASN A 132 7.00 11.46 -13.85
N ILE A 133 5.94 10.73 -13.56
CA ILE A 133 5.06 10.18 -14.59
C ILE A 133 4.25 11.29 -15.27
N SER A 134 3.74 12.24 -14.50
CA SER A 134 3.00 13.38 -15.05
C SER A 134 3.86 14.23 -15.95
N MET A 135 5.09 14.53 -15.56
CA MET A 135 6.02 15.30 -16.39
C MET A 135 6.35 14.57 -17.70
N ASN A 136 6.59 13.28 -17.63
CA ASN A 136 6.85 12.47 -18.81
C ASN A 136 5.65 12.43 -19.76
N THR A 137 4.45 12.34 -19.19
CA THR A 137 3.22 12.33 -19.98
C THR A 137 2.99 13.67 -20.66
N GLU A 138 3.18 14.77 -19.95
CA GLU A 138 3.04 16.12 -20.51
C GLU A 138 4.08 16.36 -21.60
N SER A 139 5.30 15.92 -21.39
CA SER A 139 6.35 16.02 -22.42
C SER A 139 5.98 15.23 -23.67
N ALA A 140 5.42 14.04 -23.51
CA ALA A 140 4.98 13.23 -24.64
C ALA A 140 3.84 13.91 -25.40
N TYR A 141 2.86 14.47 -24.70
CA TYR A 141 1.78 15.21 -25.33
C TYR A 141 2.26 16.49 -26.00
N GLY A 142 3.22 17.18 -25.39
CA GLY A 142 3.84 18.37 -25.96
C GLY A 142 4.56 18.09 -27.26
N LEU A 143 5.17 16.92 -27.39
CA LEU A 143 5.86 16.50 -28.60
C LEU A 143 4.87 16.11 -29.72
N MET A 144 3.65 15.76 -29.37
CA MET A 144 2.61 15.39 -30.33
C MET A 144 1.85 16.59 -30.90
N THR A 145 1.96 17.75 -30.25
CA THR A 145 1.32 18.98 -30.71
C THR A 145 2.32 19.91 -31.35
#